data_e74488fb217adcf907ff331ffab5c877
#
_entry.id   e74488fb217adcf907ff331ffab5c877
#
_cell.length_a   1.000
_cell.length_b   1.000
_cell.length_c   1.000
_cell.angle_alpha   90.00
_cell.angle_beta   90.00
_cell.angle_gamma   90.00
#
_symmetry.space_group_name_H-M   'P 1'
#
loop_
_entity.id
_entity.type
_entity.pdbx_description
1 polymer ?
#
loop_
_entity_poly.entity_id
_entity_poly.type
_entity_poly.pdbx_seq_one_letter_code
_entity_poly.pdbx_strand_id
1 'polypeptide(L)'
;MAEFLVGTSGFSYPAWRGPFYPEKLPAAGMLGFYATAFPAVEINNTFYRMPAPTMLASWVAQTPAHFRFALKAPQQITHRLRLKEAAEPTREFARRSEALGEKRGPLLFQLPPNLKADHARLETFLAALPAGLDPAFEFRHESWFRDETWTLLRAHGAALCIAQTDELVTPLVATAAFGYVRLRREYEPAALADWAARVRAVEGWQRVYVFLKHDEGQAPALARGFVDALG
;
A
#
# COMPACT_ATOMS: atom_id res chain seq x y z
N MET A 1 14.60 -6.65 -14.67
CA MET A 1 13.12 -6.59 -14.54
C MET A 1 12.79 -6.21 -13.11
N ALA A 2 11.69 -5.45 -12.88
CA ALA A 2 11.25 -5.11 -11.54
C ALA A 2 10.80 -6.36 -10.76
N GLU A 3 11.00 -6.36 -9.44
CA GLU A 3 10.43 -7.34 -8.51
C GLU A 3 8.97 -6.99 -8.22
N PHE A 4 8.03 -7.91 -8.43
CA PHE A 4 6.61 -7.69 -8.14
C PHE A 4 6.22 -8.35 -6.81
N LEU A 5 5.70 -7.55 -5.89
CA LEU A 5 5.19 -7.96 -4.59
C LEU A 5 3.67 -7.80 -4.57
N VAL A 6 2.98 -8.83 -5.06
CA VAL A 6 1.52 -8.83 -5.18
C VAL A 6 0.89 -9.39 -3.92
N GLY A 7 -0.16 -8.75 -3.44
CA GLY A 7 -0.92 -9.17 -2.28
C GLY A 7 -2.28 -8.49 -2.21
N THR A 8 -2.84 -8.44 -1.02
CA THR A 8 -4.19 -7.88 -0.78
C THR A 8 -4.16 -6.76 0.27
N SER A 9 -5.18 -5.94 0.27
CA SER A 9 -5.45 -4.96 1.32
C SER A 9 -6.09 -5.64 2.53
N GLY A 10 -5.27 -6.11 3.46
CA GLY A 10 -5.64 -6.93 4.61
C GLY A 10 -5.53 -8.43 4.31
N PHE A 11 -5.52 -9.23 5.39
CA PHE A 11 -5.40 -10.69 5.31
C PHE A 11 -6.42 -11.43 6.20
N SER A 12 -7.08 -10.75 7.13
CA SER A 12 -7.93 -11.40 8.14
C SER A 12 -9.41 -11.09 7.89
N TYR A 13 -9.99 -11.77 6.91
CA TYR A 13 -11.40 -11.65 6.56
C TYR A 13 -12.12 -12.98 6.73
N PRO A 14 -13.22 -13.05 7.54
CA PRO A 14 -14.01 -14.27 7.70
C PRO A 14 -14.55 -14.85 6.39
N ALA A 15 -14.92 -13.99 5.44
CA ALA A 15 -15.42 -14.37 4.12
C ALA A 15 -14.40 -15.13 3.25
N TRP A 16 -13.12 -15.13 3.63
CA TRP A 16 -12.08 -15.88 2.91
C TRP A 16 -11.96 -17.34 3.37
N ARG A 17 -12.69 -17.76 4.41
CA ARG A 17 -12.77 -19.16 4.81
C ARG A 17 -13.56 -19.96 3.77
N GLY A 18 -13.04 -21.11 3.38
CA GLY A 18 -13.51 -21.90 2.25
C GLY A 18 -12.82 -21.50 0.93
N PRO A 19 -13.06 -20.29 0.40
CA PRO A 19 -12.47 -19.89 -0.88
C PRO A 19 -10.94 -19.76 -0.88
N PHE A 20 -10.36 -19.32 0.23
CA PHE A 20 -8.90 -19.09 0.34
C PHE A 20 -8.29 -19.77 1.56
N TYR A 21 -8.85 -19.57 2.75
CA TYR A 21 -8.43 -20.25 3.98
C TYR A 21 -9.16 -21.57 4.16
N PRO A 22 -8.51 -22.60 4.75
CA PRO A 22 -9.25 -23.74 5.27
C PRO A 22 -10.39 -23.28 6.20
N GLU A 23 -11.57 -23.90 6.09
CA GLU A 23 -12.77 -23.49 6.85
C GLU A 23 -12.53 -23.37 8.35
N LYS A 24 -11.78 -24.33 8.93
CA LYS A 24 -11.50 -24.42 10.36
C LYS A 24 -10.21 -23.71 10.80
N LEU A 25 -9.55 -22.95 9.90
CA LEU A 25 -8.31 -22.27 10.25
C LEU A 25 -8.56 -21.22 11.35
N PRO A 26 -7.88 -21.30 12.50
CA PRO A 26 -7.98 -20.25 13.54
C PRO A 26 -7.50 -18.90 13.01
N ALA A 27 -8.08 -17.80 13.52
CA ALA A 27 -7.68 -16.45 13.13
C ALA A 27 -6.17 -16.18 13.36
N ALA A 28 -5.59 -16.74 14.42
CA ALA A 28 -4.16 -16.63 14.71
C ALA A 28 -3.27 -17.27 13.63
N GLY A 29 -3.76 -18.27 12.88
CA GLY A 29 -3.03 -18.93 11.80
C GLY A 29 -3.18 -18.26 10.43
N MET A 30 -4.10 -17.28 10.29
CA MET A 30 -4.41 -16.69 8.99
C MET A 30 -3.21 -16.00 8.36
N LEU A 31 -2.41 -15.26 9.12
CA LEU A 31 -1.25 -14.55 8.58
C LEU A 31 -0.17 -15.52 8.07
N GLY A 32 0.14 -16.56 8.86
CA GLY A 32 1.09 -17.59 8.44
C GLY A 32 0.65 -18.28 7.16
N PHE A 33 -0.63 -18.68 7.06
CA PHE A 33 -1.19 -19.25 5.84
C PHE A 33 -1.14 -18.27 4.66
N TYR A 34 -1.57 -17.02 4.87
CA TYR A 34 -1.53 -15.96 3.86
C TYR A 34 -0.12 -15.79 3.26
N ALA A 35 0.88 -15.77 4.12
CA ALA A 35 2.28 -15.60 3.72
C ALA A 35 2.87 -16.78 2.91
N THR A 36 2.19 -17.93 2.86
CA THR A 36 2.55 -19.01 1.92
C THR A 36 2.07 -18.76 0.50
N ALA A 37 1.08 -17.89 0.33
CA ALA A 37 0.46 -17.61 -0.97
C ALA A 37 0.90 -16.28 -1.59
N PHE A 38 1.22 -15.29 -0.75
CA PHE A 38 1.55 -13.95 -1.20
C PHE A 38 2.79 -13.41 -0.48
N PRO A 39 3.68 -12.66 -1.19
CA PRO A 39 4.91 -12.11 -0.62
C PRO A 39 4.70 -10.79 0.15
N ALA A 40 3.54 -10.17 0.06
CA ALA A 40 3.27 -8.89 0.71
C ALA A 40 1.80 -8.75 1.13
N VAL A 41 1.57 -7.87 2.11
CA VAL A 41 0.22 -7.45 2.53
C VAL A 41 0.19 -5.96 2.85
N GLU A 42 -0.91 -5.29 2.48
CA GLU A 42 -1.21 -3.93 2.92
C GLU A 42 -2.07 -3.98 4.18
N ILE A 43 -1.62 -3.35 5.24
CA ILE A 43 -2.32 -3.31 6.53
C ILE A 43 -3.10 -2.00 6.66
N ASN A 44 -4.44 -2.10 6.68
CA ASN A 44 -5.33 -0.96 6.77
C ASN A 44 -5.82 -0.64 8.20
N ASN A 45 -5.74 -1.58 9.15
CA ASN A 45 -6.19 -1.33 10.53
C ASN A 45 -5.33 -0.29 11.25
N THR A 46 -4.09 -0.07 10.84
CA THR A 46 -3.21 1.00 11.32
C THR A 46 -3.74 2.41 11.02
N PHE A 47 -4.66 2.53 10.07
CA PHE A 47 -5.37 3.78 9.80
C PHE A 47 -6.24 4.23 10.98
N TYR A 48 -6.89 3.29 11.65
CA TYR A 48 -7.79 3.57 12.77
C TYR A 48 -7.05 3.69 14.09
N ARG A 49 -5.96 2.95 14.24
CA ARG A 49 -5.20 2.89 15.49
C ARG A 49 -3.70 2.75 15.21
N MET A 50 -2.90 3.55 15.90
CA MET A 50 -1.44 3.45 15.87
C MET A 50 -1.00 2.01 16.22
N PRO A 51 -0.18 1.34 15.42
CA PRO A 51 0.20 -0.05 15.67
C PRO A 51 1.03 -0.19 16.95
N ALA A 52 0.78 -1.27 17.70
CA ALA A 52 1.62 -1.63 18.81
C ALA A 52 2.87 -2.37 18.31
N PRO A 53 4.09 -2.01 18.77
CA PRO A 53 5.32 -2.70 18.34
C PRO A 53 5.29 -4.21 18.60
N THR A 54 4.68 -4.66 19.69
CA THR A 54 4.52 -6.08 20.03
C THR A 54 3.65 -6.83 19.02
N MET A 55 2.62 -6.18 18.49
CA MET A 55 1.78 -6.76 17.43
C MET A 55 2.58 -6.90 16.12
N LEU A 56 3.35 -5.88 15.76
CA LEU A 56 4.21 -5.92 14.57
C LEU A 56 5.29 -7.00 14.70
N ALA A 57 5.93 -7.14 15.86
CA ALA A 57 6.90 -8.20 16.14
C ALA A 57 6.26 -9.61 16.03
N SER A 58 5.02 -9.77 16.50
CA SER A 58 4.27 -11.02 16.32
C SER A 58 4.02 -11.34 14.84
N TRP A 59 3.76 -10.36 14.00
CA TRP A 59 3.61 -10.57 12.55
C TRP A 59 4.93 -10.97 11.88
N VAL A 60 6.04 -10.36 12.31
CA VAL A 60 7.38 -10.74 11.83
C VAL A 60 7.65 -12.20 12.12
N ALA A 61 7.33 -12.68 13.33
CA ALA A 61 7.56 -14.07 13.73
C ALA A 61 6.72 -15.09 12.93
N GLN A 62 5.56 -14.69 12.39
CA GLN A 62 4.64 -15.56 11.66
C GLN A 62 4.88 -15.62 10.15
N THR A 63 5.81 -14.85 9.61
CA THR A 63 6.00 -14.71 8.16
C THR A 63 7.43 -15.03 7.73
N PRO A 64 7.67 -15.48 6.49
CA PRO A 64 9.02 -15.76 6.01
C PRO A 64 9.84 -14.45 5.84
N ALA A 65 11.17 -14.58 5.74
CA ALA A 65 12.10 -13.44 5.69
C ALA A 65 11.83 -12.47 4.52
N HIS A 66 11.42 -12.99 3.37
CA HIS A 66 11.12 -12.19 2.18
C HIS A 66 9.78 -11.43 2.24
N PHE A 67 8.93 -11.73 3.23
CA PHE A 67 7.60 -11.12 3.32
C PHE A 67 7.66 -9.61 3.64
N ARG A 68 6.77 -8.82 3.05
CA ARG A 68 6.71 -7.36 3.24
C ARG A 68 5.35 -6.89 3.74
N PHE A 69 5.38 -5.96 4.70
CA PHE A 69 4.20 -5.30 5.25
C PHE A 69 4.17 -3.83 4.80
N ALA A 70 3.23 -3.47 3.93
CA ALA A 70 2.91 -2.07 3.70
C ALA A 70 1.92 -1.60 4.78
N LEU A 71 2.18 -0.48 5.42
CA LEU A 71 1.31 0.04 6.48
C LEU A 71 0.61 1.32 6.03
N LYS A 72 -0.71 1.39 6.18
CA LYS A 72 -1.46 2.61 5.95
C LYS A 72 -1.33 3.56 7.13
N ALA A 73 -0.90 4.80 6.86
CA ALA A 73 -0.71 5.82 7.88
C ALA A 73 -2.01 6.11 8.66
N PRO A 74 -1.92 6.38 9.98
CA PRO A 74 -3.07 6.73 10.80
C PRO A 74 -3.88 7.90 10.26
N GLN A 75 -5.21 7.82 10.38
CA GLN A 75 -6.12 8.89 9.95
C GLN A 75 -5.83 10.24 10.63
N GLN A 76 -5.23 10.23 11.81
CA GLN A 76 -4.76 11.44 12.48
C GLN A 76 -3.86 12.25 11.55
N ILE A 77 -2.88 11.63 10.89
CA ILE A 77 -1.91 12.28 10.01
C ILE A 77 -2.59 12.80 8.74
N THR A 78 -3.34 11.94 8.06
CA THR A 78 -3.80 12.18 6.70
C THR A 78 -5.17 12.85 6.62
N HIS A 79 -6.10 12.51 7.52
CA HIS A 79 -7.50 12.95 7.46
C HIS A 79 -7.81 14.05 8.47
N ARG A 80 -7.33 13.95 9.73
CA ARG A 80 -7.60 14.95 10.76
C ARG A 80 -6.68 16.15 10.62
N LEU A 81 -5.37 15.93 10.64
CA LEU A 81 -4.35 16.97 10.48
C LEU A 81 -4.14 17.37 9.01
N ARG A 82 -4.53 16.50 8.06
CA ARG A 82 -4.38 16.75 6.62
C ARG A 82 -2.97 17.18 6.25
N LEU A 83 -1.97 16.46 6.80
CA LEU A 83 -0.52 16.71 6.70
C LEU A 83 -0.03 18.00 7.40
N LYS A 84 -0.93 18.86 7.92
CA LYS A 84 -0.55 20.06 8.65
C LYS A 84 -0.11 19.70 10.07
N GLU A 85 1.05 20.19 10.50
CA GLU A 85 1.59 19.91 11.85
C GLU A 85 1.63 18.41 12.21
N ALA A 86 1.78 17.56 11.19
CA ALA A 86 1.72 16.10 11.34
C ALA A 86 3.10 15.44 11.56
N ALA A 87 4.17 16.22 11.73
CA ALA A 87 5.53 15.69 11.88
C ALA A 87 5.67 14.75 13.08
N GLU A 88 5.15 15.13 14.26
CA GLU A 88 5.28 14.30 15.46
C GLU A 88 4.52 12.96 15.36
N PRO A 89 3.21 12.91 15.02
CA PRO A 89 2.54 11.62 14.85
C PRO A 89 3.13 10.79 13.70
N THR A 90 3.75 11.42 12.69
CA THR A 90 4.44 10.69 11.61
C THR A 90 5.74 10.06 12.10
N ARG A 91 6.55 10.78 12.89
CA ARG A 91 7.75 10.21 13.53
C ARG A 91 7.42 9.03 14.44
N GLU A 92 6.37 9.16 15.25
CA GLU A 92 5.93 8.07 16.11
C GLU A 92 5.44 6.85 15.30
N PHE A 93 4.70 7.06 14.21
CA PHE A 93 4.29 5.98 13.32
C PHE A 93 5.50 5.30 12.66
N ALA A 94 6.45 6.07 12.15
CA ALA A 94 7.68 5.56 11.57
C ALA A 94 8.49 4.75 12.60
N ARG A 95 8.72 5.30 13.80
CA ARG A 95 9.42 4.63 14.90
C ARG A 95 8.77 3.29 15.28
N ARG A 96 7.44 3.26 15.41
CA ARG A 96 6.74 1.99 15.72
C ARG A 96 6.88 0.97 14.58
N SER A 97 6.88 1.41 13.34
CA SER A 97 7.03 0.55 12.17
C SER A 97 8.41 -0.13 12.10
N GLU A 98 9.43 0.39 12.81
CA GLU A 98 10.77 -0.23 12.92
C GLU A 98 10.72 -1.64 13.51
N ALA A 99 9.69 -1.98 14.30
CA ALA A 99 9.49 -3.33 14.82
C ALA A 99 9.29 -4.39 13.72
N LEU A 100 9.01 -4.00 12.48
CA LEU A 100 8.96 -4.89 11.31
C LEU A 100 10.36 -5.24 10.78
N GLY A 101 11.40 -4.49 11.15
CA GLY A 101 12.76 -4.69 10.64
C GLY A 101 12.80 -4.66 9.12
N GLU A 102 13.49 -5.61 8.51
CA GLU A 102 13.62 -5.76 7.05
C GLU A 102 12.30 -6.07 6.33
N LYS A 103 11.26 -6.51 7.08
CA LYS A 103 9.93 -6.77 6.52
C LYS A 103 9.08 -5.51 6.41
N ARG A 104 9.58 -4.34 6.86
CA ARG A 104 8.91 -3.07 6.64
C ARG A 104 8.92 -2.76 5.13
N GLY A 105 7.75 -2.68 4.55
CA GLY A 105 7.49 -2.14 3.22
C GLY A 105 7.08 -0.67 3.27
N PRO A 106 6.47 -0.16 2.21
CA PRO A 106 6.07 1.24 2.12
C PRO A 106 5.06 1.66 3.18
N LEU A 107 5.12 2.94 3.54
CA LEU A 107 4.12 3.61 4.37
C LEU A 107 3.18 4.41 3.47
N LEU A 108 1.90 4.01 3.43
CA LEU A 108 0.89 4.62 2.58
C LEU A 108 0.21 5.81 3.27
N PHE A 109 0.37 7.00 2.72
CA PHE A 109 -0.31 8.22 3.12
C PHE A 109 -1.47 8.50 2.16
N GLN A 110 -2.65 7.94 2.45
CA GLN A 110 -3.85 8.20 1.67
C GLN A 110 -4.53 9.48 2.15
N LEU A 111 -4.69 10.46 1.26
CA LEU A 111 -5.37 11.73 1.57
C LEU A 111 -6.89 11.64 1.35
N PRO A 112 -7.69 12.45 2.07
CA PRO A 112 -9.14 12.44 1.91
C PRO A 112 -9.57 13.09 0.56
N PRO A 113 -10.72 12.69 -0.01
CA PRO A 113 -11.15 13.15 -1.32
C PRO A 113 -11.46 14.66 -1.39
N ASN A 114 -11.77 15.28 -0.26
CA ASN A 114 -12.04 16.71 -0.16
C ASN A 114 -10.78 17.56 0.14
N LEU A 115 -9.56 16.98 0.06
CA LEU A 115 -8.31 17.71 0.17
C LEU A 115 -7.78 18.02 -1.23
N LYS A 116 -7.99 19.25 -1.67
CA LYS A 116 -7.41 19.79 -2.91
C LYS A 116 -5.90 19.97 -2.77
N ALA A 117 -5.21 20.06 -3.91
CA ALA A 117 -3.77 20.26 -3.96
C ALA A 117 -3.35 21.52 -3.19
N ASP A 118 -2.35 21.32 -2.33
CA ASP A 118 -1.63 22.35 -1.58
C ASP A 118 -0.16 21.90 -1.57
N HIS A 119 0.58 22.33 -2.58
CA HIS A 119 1.96 21.87 -2.82
C HIS A 119 2.91 22.33 -1.72
N ALA A 120 2.73 23.53 -1.18
CA ALA A 120 3.54 24.03 -0.06
C ALA A 120 3.38 23.16 1.20
N ARG A 121 2.14 22.71 1.48
CA ARG A 121 1.86 21.77 2.58
C ARG A 121 2.49 20.41 2.31
N LEU A 122 2.36 19.88 1.09
CA LEU A 122 2.95 18.60 0.71
C LEU A 122 4.48 18.65 0.86
N GLU A 123 5.12 19.70 0.35
CA GLU A 123 6.56 19.89 0.45
C GLU A 123 7.03 19.95 1.91
N THR A 124 6.36 20.76 2.74
CA THR A 124 6.66 20.84 4.18
C THR A 124 6.54 19.46 4.87
N PHE A 125 5.51 18.69 4.51
CA PHE A 125 5.33 17.36 5.07
C PHE A 125 6.40 16.38 4.59
N LEU A 126 6.71 16.36 3.29
CA LEU A 126 7.74 15.49 2.70
C LEU A 126 9.12 15.78 3.31
N ALA A 127 9.49 17.07 3.48
CA ALA A 127 10.75 17.48 4.09
C ALA A 127 10.86 17.06 5.59
N ALA A 128 9.73 16.88 6.27
CA ALA A 128 9.68 16.48 7.68
C ALA A 128 9.65 14.94 7.88
N LEU A 129 9.57 14.14 6.79
CA LEU A 129 9.57 12.69 6.89
C LEU A 129 10.91 12.18 7.43
N PRO A 130 10.92 11.19 8.35
CA PRO A 130 12.14 10.51 8.75
C PRO A 130 12.84 9.85 7.56
N ALA A 131 14.17 9.87 7.57
CA ALA A 131 14.98 9.19 6.57
C ALA A 131 14.78 7.66 6.58
N GLY A 132 15.02 7.01 5.46
CA GLY A 132 14.94 5.55 5.33
C GLY A 132 13.52 5.00 5.30
N LEU A 133 12.52 5.84 5.02
CA LEU A 133 11.17 5.41 4.72
C LEU A 133 10.97 5.28 3.21
N ASP A 134 10.06 4.37 2.82
CA ASP A 134 9.50 4.28 1.48
C ASP A 134 8.07 4.87 1.52
N PRO A 135 7.89 6.20 1.44
CA PRO A 135 6.57 6.81 1.51
C PRO A 135 5.83 6.68 0.18
N ALA A 136 4.55 6.28 0.24
CA ALA A 136 3.65 6.26 -0.91
C ALA A 136 2.45 7.17 -0.65
N PHE A 137 2.06 7.98 -1.63
CA PHE A 137 0.96 8.94 -1.50
C PHE A 137 -0.20 8.60 -2.42
N GLU A 138 -1.38 8.34 -1.83
CA GLU A 138 -2.62 8.19 -2.57
C GLU A 138 -3.42 9.49 -2.50
N PHE A 139 -3.52 10.17 -3.63
CA PHE A 139 -4.35 11.35 -3.79
C PHE A 139 -5.75 10.95 -4.30
N ARG A 140 -6.78 11.56 -3.71
CA ARG A 140 -8.18 11.30 -4.04
C ARG A 140 -8.93 12.49 -4.59
N HIS A 141 -8.20 13.51 -5.05
CA HIS A 141 -8.74 14.68 -5.71
C HIS A 141 -7.90 14.98 -6.96
N GLU A 142 -8.55 15.19 -8.10
CA GLU A 142 -7.89 15.39 -9.40
C GLU A 142 -6.89 16.57 -9.44
N SER A 143 -7.10 17.59 -8.59
CA SER A 143 -6.20 18.74 -8.53
C SER A 143 -4.74 18.40 -8.20
N TRP A 144 -4.50 17.21 -7.63
CA TRP A 144 -3.16 16.69 -7.35
C TRP A 144 -2.45 16.09 -8.57
N PHE A 145 -3.18 15.80 -9.66
CA PHE A 145 -2.63 15.11 -10.83
C PHE A 145 -1.95 16.12 -11.78
N ARG A 146 -0.81 16.65 -11.35
CA ARG A 146 -0.05 17.71 -12.02
C ARG A 146 1.45 17.50 -11.85
N ASP A 147 2.22 18.09 -12.76
CA ASP A 147 3.68 17.99 -12.78
C ASP A 147 4.35 18.51 -11.51
N GLU A 148 3.77 19.53 -10.87
CA GLU A 148 4.28 20.04 -9.59
C GLU A 148 4.24 18.96 -8.50
N THR A 149 3.16 18.18 -8.43
CA THR A 149 3.04 17.06 -7.48
C THR A 149 4.09 15.99 -7.79
N TRP A 150 4.25 15.63 -9.07
CA TRP A 150 5.24 14.63 -9.49
C TRP A 150 6.66 15.06 -9.16
N THR A 151 6.96 16.32 -9.38
CA THR A 151 8.27 16.92 -9.08
C THR A 151 8.59 16.85 -7.59
N LEU A 152 7.64 17.23 -6.72
CA LEU A 152 7.81 17.14 -5.28
C LEU A 152 8.01 15.69 -4.81
N LEU A 153 7.20 14.76 -5.29
CA LEU A 153 7.34 13.36 -4.93
C LEU A 153 8.71 12.81 -5.34
N ARG A 154 9.18 13.11 -6.57
CA ARG A 154 10.50 12.67 -7.06
C ARG A 154 11.64 13.25 -6.23
N ALA A 155 11.57 14.52 -5.87
CA ALA A 155 12.59 15.19 -5.06
C ALA A 155 12.81 14.53 -3.69
N HIS A 156 11.75 13.87 -3.15
CA HIS A 156 11.77 13.20 -1.86
C HIS A 156 11.74 11.67 -1.96
N GLY A 157 11.90 11.07 -3.15
CA GLY A 157 11.85 9.62 -3.35
C GLY A 157 10.51 8.98 -2.94
N ALA A 158 9.43 9.76 -2.94
CA ALA A 158 8.10 9.32 -2.57
C ALA A 158 7.35 8.74 -3.79
N ALA A 159 6.70 7.59 -3.62
CA ALA A 159 5.91 6.98 -4.69
C ALA A 159 4.52 7.61 -4.80
N LEU A 160 4.11 7.91 -6.03
CA LEU A 160 2.70 8.08 -6.34
C LEU A 160 2.01 6.72 -6.24
N CYS A 161 1.01 6.62 -5.38
CA CYS A 161 0.14 5.45 -5.36
C CYS A 161 -0.81 5.49 -6.55
N ILE A 162 -0.66 4.55 -7.46
CA ILE A 162 -1.55 4.37 -8.59
C ILE A 162 -2.79 3.64 -8.10
N ALA A 163 -3.87 4.36 -7.89
CA ALA A 163 -5.13 3.81 -7.39
C ALA A 163 -6.19 3.82 -8.48
N GLN A 164 -6.92 2.71 -8.61
CA GLN A 164 -8.16 2.65 -9.38
C GLN A 164 -9.34 2.40 -8.45
N THR A 165 -10.28 3.33 -8.44
CA THR A 165 -11.60 3.22 -7.81
C THR A 165 -12.67 3.45 -8.88
N ASP A 166 -13.94 3.32 -8.54
CA ASP A 166 -15.04 3.63 -9.48
C ASP A 166 -15.09 5.10 -9.87
N GLU A 167 -14.61 5.97 -8.96
CA GLU A 167 -14.72 7.43 -9.10
C GLU A 167 -13.47 8.06 -9.72
N LEU A 168 -12.29 7.43 -9.53
CA LEU A 168 -11.01 8.06 -9.87
C LEU A 168 -9.96 7.03 -10.28
N VAL A 169 -9.24 7.33 -11.35
CA VAL A 169 -8.06 6.57 -11.77
C VAL A 169 -6.83 7.48 -11.70
N THR A 170 -5.86 7.13 -10.89
CA THR A 170 -4.60 7.85 -10.81
C THR A 170 -3.78 7.66 -12.09
N PRO A 171 -3.18 8.73 -12.66
CA PRO A 171 -2.26 8.59 -13.78
C PRO A 171 -1.09 7.66 -13.46
N LEU A 172 -0.65 6.86 -14.43
CA LEU A 172 0.46 5.93 -14.28
C LEU A 172 1.79 6.67 -14.44
N VAL A 173 2.34 7.18 -13.35
CA VAL A 173 3.57 7.99 -13.33
C VAL A 173 4.51 7.46 -12.26
N ALA A 174 5.76 7.14 -12.66
CA ALA A 174 6.81 6.80 -11.71
C ALA A 174 7.39 8.06 -11.05
N THR A 175 7.38 8.10 -9.72
CA THR A 175 7.95 9.19 -8.92
C THR A 175 9.00 8.72 -7.91
N ALA A 176 9.18 7.41 -7.74
CA ALA A 176 10.19 6.79 -6.89
C ALA A 176 10.79 5.56 -7.58
N ALA A 177 11.83 4.98 -7.01
CA ALA A 177 12.41 3.72 -7.49
C ALA A 177 11.51 2.49 -7.26
N PHE A 178 10.40 2.67 -6.57
CA PHE A 178 9.39 1.63 -6.37
C PHE A 178 8.00 2.11 -6.79
N GLY A 179 7.19 1.17 -7.27
CA GLY A 179 5.78 1.38 -7.60
C GLY A 179 4.87 0.95 -6.45
N TYR A 180 3.74 1.64 -6.29
CA TYR A 180 2.69 1.29 -5.35
C TYR A 180 1.33 1.35 -6.07
N VAL A 181 0.68 0.20 -6.23
CA VAL A 181 -0.55 0.07 -7.02
C VAL A 181 -1.67 -0.49 -6.14
N ARG A 182 -2.85 0.13 -6.20
CA ARG A 182 -4.05 -0.30 -5.48
C ARG A 182 -5.20 -0.48 -6.46
N LEU A 183 -5.58 -1.71 -6.70
CA LEU A 183 -6.70 -2.08 -7.56
C LEU A 183 -7.92 -2.43 -6.68
N ARG A 184 -8.97 -1.61 -6.78
CA ARG A 184 -10.07 -1.60 -5.81
C ARG A 184 -11.45 -1.72 -6.47
N ARG A 185 -11.51 -2.41 -7.58
CA ARG A 185 -12.74 -2.70 -8.32
C ARG A 185 -12.91 -4.21 -8.51
N GLU A 186 -13.99 -4.60 -9.11
CA GLU A 186 -14.11 -5.91 -9.76
C GLU A 186 -13.30 -5.91 -11.05
N TYR A 187 -12.64 -7.01 -11.32
CA TYR A 187 -11.80 -7.16 -12.51
C TYR A 187 -12.06 -8.49 -13.17
N GLU A 188 -12.42 -8.43 -14.43
CA GLU A 188 -12.35 -9.57 -15.32
C GLU A 188 -10.89 -9.92 -15.65
N PRO A 189 -10.57 -11.18 -15.99
CA PRO A 189 -9.19 -11.60 -16.27
C PRO A 189 -8.47 -10.74 -17.31
N ALA A 190 -9.14 -10.30 -18.36
CA ALA A 190 -8.57 -9.42 -19.38
C ALA A 190 -8.17 -8.05 -18.83
N ALA A 191 -8.94 -7.49 -17.90
CA ALA A 191 -8.63 -6.21 -17.27
C ALA A 191 -7.45 -6.32 -16.29
N LEU A 192 -7.31 -7.46 -15.61
CA LEU A 192 -6.11 -7.74 -14.79
C LEU A 192 -4.87 -7.87 -15.66
N ALA A 193 -4.97 -8.55 -16.80
CA ALA A 193 -3.87 -8.69 -17.76
C ALA A 193 -3.44 -7.34 -18.34
N ASP A 194 -4.39 -6.47 -18.69
CA ASP A 194 -4.09 -5.09 -19.11
C ASP A 194 -3.34 -4.32 -18.03
N TRP A 195 -3.82 -4.37 -16.78
CA TRP A 195 -3.13 -3.72 -15.66
C TRP A 195 -1.72 -4.29 -15.43
N ALA A 196 -1.55 -5.60 -15.48
CA ALA A 196 -0.24 -6.25 -15.34
C ALA A 196 0.73 -5.78 -16.43
N ALA A 197 0.28 -5.74 -17.69
CA ALA A 197 1.08 -5.27 -18.82
C ALA A 197 1.47 -3.79 -18.67
N ARG A 198 0.53 -2.93 -18.30
CA ARG A 198 0.76 -1.49 -18.09
C ARG A 198 1.74 -1.22 -16.96
N VAL A 199 1.57 -1.90 -15.82
CA VAL A 199 2.45 -1.75 -14.65
C VAL A 199 3.85 -2.27 -14.95
N ARG A 200 3.96 -3.39 -15.68
CA ARG A 200 5.25 -3.95 -16.13
C ARG A 200 6.01 -3.01 -17.08
N ALA A 201 5.29 -2.26 -17.91
CA ALA A 201 5.88 -1.34 -18.86
C ALA A 201 6.42 -0.04 -18.25
N VAL A 202 6.17 0.22 -16.96
CA VAL A 202 6.69 1.43 -16.31
C VAL A 202 8.19 1.29 -16.06
N GLU A 203 8.94 2.17 -16.69
CA GLU A 203 10.39 2.23 -16.51
C GLU A 203 10.78 2.89 -15.19
N GLY A 204 11.94 2.52 -14.66
CA GLY A 204 12.52 3.10 -13.44
C GLY A 204 12.10 2.43 -12.14
N TRP A 205 11.08 1.59 -12.12
CA TRP A 205 10.74 0.81 -10.94
C TRP A 205 11.66 -0.41 -10.78
N GLN A 206 12.27 -0.54 -9.62
CA GLN A 206 13.05 -1.70 -9.20
C GLN A 206 12.18 -2.74 -8.50
N ARG A 207 11.14 -2.26 -7.79
CA ARG A 207 10.17 -3.06 -7.04
C ARG A 207 8.77 -2.47 -7.20
N VAL A 208 7.76 -3.32 -7.30
CA VAL A 208 6.36 -2.88 -7.41
C VAL A 208 5.49 -3.61 -6.40
N TYR A 209 4.85 -2.86 -5.54
CA TYR A 209 3.83 -3.37 -4.62
C TYR A 209 2.45 -3.24 -5.28
N VAL A 210 1.72 -4.35 -5.38
CA VAL A 210 0.38 -4.36 -5.96
C VAL A 210 -0.59 -4.96 -4.96
N PHE A 211 -1.59 -4.18 -4.55
CA PHE A 211 -2.58 -4.61 -3.58
C PHE A 211 -4.00 -4.59 -4.16
N LEU A 212 -4.60 -5.78 -4.19
CA LEU A 212 -5.98 -5.98 -4.63
C LEU A 212 -6.90 -5.83 -3.42
N LYS A 213 -7.99 -5.10 -3.59
CA LYS A 213 -9.05 -5.00 -2.58
C LYS A 213 -10.40 -5.26 -3.21
N HIS A 214 -11.12 -6.21 -2.66
CA HIS A 214 -12.51 -6.48 -3.00
C HIS A 214 -13.29 -6.82 -1.73
N ASP A 215 -14.43 -6.19 -1.53
CA ASP A 215 -15.18 -6.27 -0.28
C ASP A 215 -15.91 -7.61 -0.10
N GLU A 216 -16.17 -8.36 -1.19
CA GLU A 216 -16.93 -9.64 -1.20
C GLU A 216 -16.07 -10.91 -1.17
N GLY A 217 -14.82 -10.83 -0.69
CA GLY A 217 -14.00 -12.01 -0.49
C GLY A 217 -13.16 -12.46 -1.69
N GLN A 218 -13.23 -11.81 -2.84
CA GLN A 218 -12.53 -12.22 -4.06
C GLN A 218 -11.07 -11.73 -4.14
N ALA A 219 -10.62 -10.85 -3.24
CA ALA A 219 -9.28 -10.26 -3.32
C ALA A 219 -8.13 -11.28 -3.46
N PRO A 220 -8.11 -12.43 -2.77
CA PRO A 220 -7.06 -13.44 -2.99
C PRO A 220 -7.08 -14.05 -4.40
N ALA A 221 -8.26 -14.28 -4.98
CA ALA A 221 -8.38 -14.81 -6.34
C ALA A 221 -7.91 -13.77 -7.38
N LEU A 222 -8.31 -12.51 -7.20
CA LEU A 222 -7.85 -11.39 -8.04
C LEU A 222 -6.32 -11.21 -7.95
N ALA A 223 -5.74 -11.32 -6.74
CA ALA A 223 -4.30 -11.23 -6.56
C ALA A 223 -3.55 -12.36 -7.27
N ARG A 224 -4.05 -13.59 -7.22
CA ARG A 224 -3.50 -14.72 -7.99
C ARG A 224 -3.62 -14.47 -9.50
N GLY A 225 -4.80 -14.07 -9.99
CA GLY A 225 -5.00 -13.73 -11.40
C GLY A 225 -4.06 -12.62 -11.90
N PHE A 226 -3.74 -11.66 -11.04
CA PHE A 226 -2.74 -10.63 -11.39
C PHE A 226 -1.33 -11.22 -11.48
N VAL A 227 -0.94 -12.11 -10.55
CA VAL A 227 0.36 -12.81 -10.59
C VAL A 227 0.46 -13.67 -11.86
N ASP A 228 -0.57 -14.43 -12.20
CA ASP A 228 -0.62 -15.26 -13.41
C ASP A 228 -0.47 -14.41 -14.68
N ALA A 229 -1.04 -13.20 -14.69
CA ALA A 229 -0.93 -12.26 -15.80
C ALA A 229 0.46 -11.58 -15.91
N LEU A 230 1.24 -11.62 -14.85
CA LEU A 230 2.65 -11.17 -14.91
C LEU A 230 3.56 -12.20 -15.59
N GLY A 231 3.22 -13.47 -15.65
CA GLY A 231 3.99 -14.55 -16.29
C GLY A 231 5.10 -15.08 -15.42
#